data_51d0515c7a096c0c080fdfa454677585
#
_entry.id   51d0515c7a096c0c080fdfa454677585
#
_cell.length_a   1.000
_cell.length_b   1.000
_cell.length_c   1.000
_cell.angle_alpha   90.00
_cell.angle_beta   90.00
_cell.angle_gamma   90.00
#
_symmetry.space_group_name_H-M   'P 1'
#
loop_
_entity.id
_entity.type
_entity.pdbx_description
1 polymer ?
#
loop_
_entity_poly.entity_id
_entity_poly.type
_entity_poly.pdbx_seq_one_letter_code
_entity_poly.pdbx_strand_id
1 'polypeptide(L)'
;TFLRQFPGGFTPQFGGRMEDQSLVLGLKGVWGDGWHWDLSGSHGKNEINFYMLNTINASLGPNQPGDNEFAPGGNTQTETTFNFDIGHDFETGFTSGPVSLAMGAEWRKEEFEIRAGDPSSFAIGPLVPQGFSLGSNGFNGFNPRTAGSNSRDNWAVYADVEARFTDQFLLAAAVRHEDFSDFGGTTNWKLTGRYDFTDTFAVRGAVSTGFRAPTPGQANAEQVTTSFIAGQLRDTAVLSPNNAIAQFYGAEPLTPEESKNASLGLVWNSGGWLATVDWYQIKTQDRIALSTFFTVTAADRAALIAGGNPEAASISEVQFFVNDFDTTTSGVDLVTSYDSEHFGGKTIYSLAANWNKTEVDNFTPGIITPIRIKKLEESLPSTKGYFSINHQRKVFHANLRVNYYGSFFEDHLDDGGLPIDGDSAVTMDAEIGWKFASGLFVNVGAQNLFDKVPDDNPWGRAVAGAAYPVH
;
A
#
# COMPACT_ATOMS: atom_id res chain seq x y z
N THR A 1 1.38 -37.12 23.72
CA THR A 1 0.16 -36.29 23.93
C THR A 1 -0.32 -35.64 22.66
N PHE A 2 0.56 -35.03 21.83
CA PHE A 2 0.15 -34.41 20.53
C PHE A 2 -0.39 -35.45 19.54
N LEU A 3 0.23 -36.62 19.45
CA LEU A 3 -0.26 -37.73 18.64
C LEU A 3 -1.66 -38.25 19.06
N ARG A 4 -2.13 -37.92 20.27
CA ARG A 4 -3.50 -38.24 20.70
C ARG A 4 -4.53 -37.27 20.17
N GLN A 5 -4.19 -35.98 20.09
CA GLN A 5 -5.02 -34.92 19.52
C GLN A 5 -4.94 -34.92 17.99
N PHE A 6 -3.77 -35.12 17.44
CA PHE A 6 -3.46 -35.12 16.00
C PHE A 6 -2.70 -36.41 15.59
N PRO A 7 -3.37 -37.55 15.47
CA PRO A 7 -2.69 -38.81 15.17
C PRO A 7 -1.95 -38.85 13.83
N GLY A 8 -2.38 -38.04 12.87
CA GLY A 8 -1.78 -37.88 11.54
C GLY A 8 -0.94 -36.62 11.36
N GLY A 9 -0.63 -35.87 12.44
CA GLY A 9 -0.09 -34.53 12.36
C GLY A 9 -1.18 -33.47 12.20
N PHE A 10 -0.79 -32.21 12.14
CA PHE A 10 -1.72 -31.10 11.96
C PHE A 10 -1.12 -30.01 11.07
N THR A 11 -2.00 -29.26 10.44
CA THR A 11 -1.64 -28.05 9.70
C THR A 11 -2.39 -26.89 10.34
N PRO A 12 -1.69 -25.93 10.96
CA PRO A 12 -2.31 -24.73 11.48
C PRO A 12 -3.05 -23.97 10.38
N GLN A 13 -4.24 -23.48 10.69
CA GLN A 13 -5.02 -22.61 9.81
C GLN A 13 -5.09 -21.23 10.45
N PHE A 14 -4.48 -20.25 9.79
CA PHE A 14 -4.49 -18.85 10.19
C PHE A 14 -5.51 -18.09 9.34
N GLY A 15 -6.26 -17.20 9.98
CA GLY A 15 -7.17 -16.31 9.28
C GLY A 15 -7.50 -15.07 10.09
N GLY A 16 -8.18 -14.13 9.43
CA GLY A 16 -8.64 -12.90 10.04
C GLY A 16 -10.08 -12.58 9.63
N ARG A 17 -10.87 -12.07 10.58
CA ARG A 17 -12.15 -11.43 10.30
C ARG A 17 -11.94 -9.93 10.27
N MET A 18 -12.16 -9.33 9.11
CA MET A 18 -12.03 -7.90 8.88
C MET A 18 -13.38 -7.24 8.85
N GLU A 19 -13.49 -6.09 9.51
CA GLU A 19 -14.69 -5.24 9.53
C GLU A 19 -14.27 -3.80 9.23
N ASP A 20 -14.96 -3.17 8.26
CA ASP A 20 -14.79 -1.78 7.87
C ASP A 20 -16.08 -1.00 8.18
N GLN A 21 -15.93 0.16 8.79
CA GLN A 21 -17.02 1.08 9.05
C GLN A 21 -16.60 2.49 8.67
N SER A 22 -17.47 3.25 8.03
CA SER A 22 -17.22 4.66 7.73
C SER A 22 -18.49 5.49 7.79
N LEU A 23 -18.35 6.72 8.25
CA LEU A 23 -19.38 7.74 8.26
C LEU A 23 -18.78 9.04 7.72
N VAL A 24 -19.46 9.65 6.75
CA VAL A 24 -19.09 10.98 6.21
C VAL A 24 -20.32 11.88 6.27
N LEU A 25 -20.18 13.04 6.86
CA LEU A 25 -21.20 14.07 6.90
C LEU A 25 -20.61 15.39 6.44
N GLY A 26 -21.36 16.17 5.67
CA GLY A 26 -20.91 17.47 5.19
C GLY A 26 -22.04 18.40 4.84
N LEU A 27 -21.70 19.68 4.83
CA LEU A 27 -22.54 20.78 4.37
C LEU A 27 -21.75 21.61 3.40
N LYS A 28 -22.37 22.00 2.30
CA LYS A 28 -21.76 22.89 1.31
C LYS A 28 -22.74 23.96 0.88
N GLY A 29 -22.23 25.06 0.43
CA GLY A 29 -23.05 26.17 0.00
C GLY A 29 -22.28 27.25 -0.75
N VAL A 30 -22.99 28.30 -1.06
CA VAL A 30 -22.43 29.50 -1.66
C VAL A 30 -22.88 30.69 -0.83
N TRP A 31 -21.99 31.63 -0.51
CA TRP A 31 -22.34 32.84 0.14
C TRP A 31 -21.80 34.09 -0.63
N GLY A 32 -22.44 35.26 -0.43
CA GLY A 32 -22.04 36.50 -1.07
C GLY A 32 -21.95 36.41 -2.58
N ASP A 33 -20.88 36.94 -3.16
CA ASP A 33 -20.67 37.05 -4.61
C ASP A 33 -20.01 35.80 -5.21
N GLY A 34 -20.44 34.58 -4.79
CA GLY A 34 -19.99 33.36 -5.42
C GLY A 34 -18.87 32.62 -4.67
N TRP A 35 -18.68 32.89 -3.39
CA TRP A 35 -17.80 32.08 -2.55
C TRP A 35 -18.42 30.71 -2.28
N HIS A 36 -17.81 29.67 -2.83
CA HIS A 36 -18.16 28.27 -2.57
C HIS A 36 -17.48 27.82 -1.28
N TRP A 37 -18.21 27.11 -0.43
CA TRP A 37 -17.64 26.52 0.77
C TRP A 37 -18.14 25.09 0.99
N ASP A 38 -17.30 24.26 1.61
CA ASP A 38 -17.59 22.91 2.07
C ASP A 38 -17.06 22.74 3.50
N LEU A 39 -17.90 22.21 4.38
CA LEU A 39 -17.54 21.79 5.73
C LEU A 39 -17.91 20.35 5.87
N SER A 40 -16.93 19.49 6.11
CA SER A 40 -17.15 18.04 6.21
C SER A 40 -16.40 17.42 7.38
N GLY A 41 -16.92 16.30 7.84
CA GLY A 41 -16.27 15.44 8.82
C GLY A 41 -16.43 13.99 8.44
N SER A 42 -15.41 13.20 8.68
CA SER A 42 -15.42 11.76 8.47
C SER A 42 -14.90 11.00 9.68
N HIS A 43 -15.42 9.81 9.87
CA HIS A 43 -14.92 8.84 10.84
C HIS A 43 -14.89 7.47 10.19
N GLY A 44 -13.69 6.85 10.18
CA GLY A 44 -13.46 5.52 9.65
C GLY A 44 -12.84 4.60 10.69
N LYS A 45 -13.23 3.34 10.67
CA LYS A 45 -12.65 2.28 11.49
C LYS A 45 -12.44 1.04 10.63
N ASN A 46 -11.21 0.52 10.62
CA ASN A 46 -10.87 -0.81 10.12
C ASN A 46 -10.44 -1.67 11.31
N GLU A 47 -11.01 -2.85 11.44
CA GLU A 47 -10.71 -3.79 12.52
C GLU A 47 -10.42 -5.17 11.93
N ILE A 48 -9.32 -5.80 12.36
CA ILE A 48 -9.02 -7.20 12.06
C ILE A 48 -8.90 -8.00 13.36
N ASN A 49 -9.65 -9.09 13.46
CA ASN A 49 -9.58 -10.07 14.53
C ASN A 49 -9.01 -11.36 13.97
N PHE A 50 -7.84 -11.77 14.46
CA PHE A 50 -7.17 -12.99 14.02
C PHE A 50 -7.72 -14.21 14.73
N TYR A 51 -7.69 -15.34 14.04
CA TYR A 51 -8.00 -16.65 14.59
C TYR A 51 -7.03 -17.71 14.08
N MET A 52 -6.76 -18.69 14.93
CA MET A 52 -5.99 -19.89 14.62
C MET A 52 -6.83 -21.10 14.88
N LEU A 53 -6.95 -21.98 13.89
CA LEU A 53 -7.69 -23.24 14.00
C LEU A 53 -6.73 -24.42 13.80
N ASN A 54 -7.14 -25.58 14.31
CA ASN A 54 -6.42 -26.84 14.13
C ASN A 54 -4.94 -26.74 14.52
N THR A 55 -4.66 -26.12 15.67
CA THR A 55 -3.29 -25.89 16.15
C THR A 55 -3.16 -26.11 17.65
N ILE A 56 -1.97 -25.93 18.19
CA ILE A 56 -1.63 -26.10 19.61
C ILE A 56 -0.63 -25.03 20.03
N ASN A 57 -0.58 -24.76 21.34
CA ASN A 57 0.58 -24.18 21.99
C ASN A 57 1.45 -25.30 22.55
N ALA A 58 2.50 -25.68 21.83
CA ALA A 58 3.33 -26.85 22.17
C ALA A 58 3.93 -26.79 23.54
N SER A 59 4.21 -25.59 24.08
CA SER A 59 4.80 -25.38 25.41
C SER A 59 3.87 -25.74 26.56
N LEU A 60 2.55 -25.73 26.35
CA LEU A 60 1.56 -26.09 27.37
C LEU A 60 1.46 -27.61 27.62
N GLY A 61 2.05 -28.44 26.74
CA GLY A 61 1.99 -29.89 26.84
C GLY A 61 0.56 -30.41 26.76
N PRO A 62 0.09 -31.21 27.75
CA PRO A 62 -1.27 -31.75 27.74
C PRO A 62 -2.37 -30.72 28.07
N ASN A 63 -2.01 -29.54 28.54
CA ASN A 63 -2.95 -28.52 28.99
C ASN A 63 -3.37 -27.59 27.82
N GLN A 64 -3.76 -28.18 26.70
CA GLN A 64 -4.25 -27.44 25.53
C GLN A 64 -5.67 -26.90 25.76
N PRO A 65 -6.06 -25.78 25.09
CA PRO A 65 -7.45 -25.42 24.92
C PRO A 65 -8.24 -26.61 24.34
N GLY A 66 -9.49 -26.80 24.80
CA GLY A 66 -10.25 -28.00 24.47
C GLY A 66 -10.66 -28.16 23.00
N ASP A 67 -10.69 -27.05 22.27
CA ASP A 67 -11.11 -26.93 20.88
C ASP A 67 -9.93 -26.85 19.88
N ASN A 68 -8.69 -26.72 20.38
CA ASN A 68 -7.50 -26.47 19.55
C ASN A 68 -7.62 -25.21 18.68
N GLU A 69 -8.36 -24.23 19.14
CA GLU A 69 -8.57 -22.92 18.54
C GLU A 69 -7.97 -21.84 19.45
N PHE A 70 -7.50 -20.75 18.82
CA PHE A 70 -6.94 -19.61 19.56
C PHE A 70 -7.41 -18.32 18.90
N ALA A 71 -7.61 -17.29 19.73
CA ALA A 71 -7.82 -15.92 19.29
C ALA A 71 -6.52 -15.11 19.55
N PRO A 72 -5.61 -14.99 18.57
CA PRO A 72 -4.33 -14.33 18.75
C PRO A 72 -4.41 -12.82 19.03
N GLY A 73 -5.61 -12.24 19.01
CA GLY A 73 -5.84 -10.82 19.15
C GLY A 73 -6.16 -10.15 17.81
N GLY A 74 -5.86 -8.88 17.68
CA GLY A 74 -6.20 -8.15 16.48
C GLY A 74 -5.66 -6.73 16.47
N ASN A 75 -5.87 -6.06 15.35
CA ASN A 75 -5.50 -4.66 15.17
C ASN A 75 -6.76 -3.84 14.87
N THR A 76 -6.74 -2.58 15.29
CA THR A 76 -7.75 -1.59 14.90
C THR A 76 -7.04 -0.34 14.42
N GLN A 77 -7.46 0.19 13.28
CA GLN A 77 -7.08 1.51 12.83
C GLN A 77 -8.33 2.40 12.78
N THR A 78 -8.22 3.58 13.37
CA THR A 78 -9.31 4.56 13.38
C THR A 78 -8.79 5.88 12.84
N GLU A 79 -9.59 6.54 12.01
CA GLU A 79 -9.30 7.89 11.53
C GLU A 79 -10.51 8.78 11.69
N THR A 80 -10.29 9.99 12.19
CA THR A 80 -11.31 11.04 12.26
C THR A 80 -10.76 12.29 11.62
N THR A 81 -11.51 12.87 10.66
CA THR A 81 -11.08 14.05 9.90
C THR A 81 -12.16 15.11 9.92
N PHE A 82 -11.76 16.38 10.01
CA PHE A 82 -12.61 17.53 9.79
C PHE A 82 -11.95 18.42 8.75
N ASN A 83 -12.73 18.83 7.73
CA ASN A 83 -12.27 19.69 6.64
C ASN A 83 -13.15 20.92 6.53
N PHE A 84 -12.51 22.04 6.21
CA PHE A 84 -13.17 23.26 5.75
C PHE A 84 -12.48 23.76 4.51
N ASP A 85 -13.21 23.85 3.40
CA ASP A 85 -12.73 24.28 2.10
C ASP A 85 -13.52 25.50 1.64
N ILE A 86 -12.84 26.45 1.00
CA ILE A 86 -13.44 27.65 0.44
C ILE A 86 -12.78 27.99 -0.89
N GLY A 87 -13.58 28.40 -1.88
CA GLY A 87 -13.09 28.78 -3.18
C GLY A 87 -13.88 29.91 -3.82
N HIS A 88 -13.21 30.65 -4.68
CA HIS A 88 -13.83 31.73 -5.44
C HIS A 88 -13.11 31.97 -6.76
N ASP A 89 -13.88 32.35 -7.78
CA ASP A 89 -13.39 32.73 -9.09
C ASP A 89 -13.41 34.27 -9.22
N PHE A 90 -12.24 34.87 -9.43
CA PHE A 90 -12.06 36.31 -9.56
C PHE A 90 -11.95 36.71 -11.04
N GLU A 91 -12.87 37.52 -11.52
CA GLU A 91 -12.72 38.15 -12.83
C GLU A 91 -11.59 39.18 -12.77
N THR A 92 -10.62 39.09 -13.66
CA THR A 92 -9.46 39.95 -13.73
C THR A 92 -9.32 40.59 -15.11
N GLY A 93 -8.64 41.75 -15.20
CA GLY A 93 -8.42 42.41 -16.48
C GLY A 93 -7.13 41.91 -17.22
N PHE A 94 -6.37 40.96 -16.67
CA PHE A 94 -5.08 40.52 -17.21
C PHE A 94 -5.04 39.02 -17.57
N THR A 95 -6.13 38.30 -17.36
CA THR A 95 -6.29 36.88 -17.72
C THR A 95 -7.43 36.72 -18.72
N SER A 96 -7.40 35.66 -19.54
CA SER A 96 -8.47 35.36 -20.52
C SER A 96 -9.67 34.64 -19.88
N GLY A 97 -9.55 34.21 -18.66
CA GLY A 97 -10.61 33.60 -17.84
C GLY A 97 -10.46 34.03 -16.39
N PRO A 98 -11.36 33.62 -15.51
CA PRO A 98 -11.25 33.94 -14.10
C PRO A 98 -9.97 33.34 -13.48
N VAL A 99 -9.49 33.95 -12.41
CA VAL A 99 -8.48 33.38 -11.53
C VAL A 99 -9.20 32.62 -10.44
N SER A 100 -9.05 31.29 -10.42
CA SER A 100 -9.63 30.43 -9.39
C SER A 100 -8.72 30.36 -8.19
N LEU A 101 -9.27 30.63 -7.00
CA LEU A 101 -8.61 30.49 -5.71
C LEU A 101 -9.35 29.42 -4.90
N ALA A 102 -8.61 28.44 -4.39
CA ALA A 102 -9.09 27.48 -3.40
C ALA A 102 -8.19 27.50 -2.16
N MET A 103 -8.78 27.43 -0.98
CA MET A 103 -8.08 27.38 0.30
C MET A 103 -8.83 26.43 1.22
N GLY A 104 -8.11 25.82 2.15
CA GLY A 104 -8.76 24.97 3.14
C GLY A 104 -7.90 24.72 4.35
N ALA A 105 -8.57 24.15 5.35
CA ALA A 105 -7.95 23.67 6.58
C ALA A 105 -8.48 22.29 6.92
N GLU A 106 -7.61 21.44 7.43
CA GLU A 106 -7.92 20.08 7.85
C GLU A 106 -7.39 19.84 9.25
N TRP A 107 -8.16 19.11 10.04
CA TRP A 107 -7.66 18.45 11.24
C TRP A 107 -7.96 16.96 11.14
N ARG A 108 -6.96 16.13 11.51
CA ARG A 108 -7.06 14.68 11.46
C ARG A 108 -6.50 14.08 12.74
N LYS A 109 -7.15 13.04 13.22
CA LYS A 109 -6.63 12.13 14.25
C LYS A 109 -6.60 10.73 13.70
N GLU A 110 -5.42 10.09 13.81
CA GLU A 110 -5.20 8.67 13.51
C GLU A 110 -4.89 7.91 14.79
N GLU A 111 -5.42 6.70 14.91
CA GLU A 111 -5.15 5.83 16.04
C GLU A 111 -4.95 4.39 15.54
N PHE A 112 -3.90 3.75 16.03
CA PHE A 112 -3.60 2.34 15.79
C PHE A 112 -3.54 1.61 17.12
N GLU A 113 -4.37 0.57 17.26
CA GLU A 113 -4.49 -0.27 18.45
C GLU A 113 -4.09 -1.71 18.14
N ILE A 114 -3.27 -2.30 19.00
CA ILE A 114 -3.00 -3.73 19.05
C ILE A 114 -3.75 -4.29 20.24
N ARG A 115 -4.65 -5.26 20.02
CA ARG A 115 -5.39 -5.97 21.06
C ARG A 115 -4.73 -7.30 21.37
N ALA A 116 -4.51 -7.57 22.67
CA ALA A 116 -3.98 -8.83 23.14
C ALA A 116 -4.88 -10.01 22.76
N GLY A 117 -4.27 -11.15 22.49
CA GLY A 117 -4.95 -12.42 22.28
C GLY A 117 -5.45 -13.07 23.57
N ASP A 118 -6.07 -14.24 23.42
CA ASP A 118 -6.35 -15.09 24.58
C ASP A 118 -5.05 -15.57 25.25
N PRO A 119 -5.05 -15.82 26.57
CA PRO A 119 -3.83 -16.17 27.28
C PRO A 119 -3.10 -17.41 26.75
N SER A 120 -3.83 -18.37 26.21
CA SER A 120 -3.24 -19.61 25.69
C SER A 120 -2.51 -19.39 24.37
N SER A 121 -2.90 -18.35 23.59
CA SER A 121 -2.29 -18.03 22.31
C SER A 121 -0.87 -17.45 22.43
N PHE A 122 -0.51 -16.87 23.58
CA PHE A 122 0.82 -16.30 23.84
C PHE A 122 1.51 -16.87 25.09
N ALA A 123 0.89 -17.82 25.79
CA ALA A 123 1.43 -18.36 27.04
C ALA A 123 2.79 -19.07 26.86
N ILE A 124 3.69 -18.83 27.81
CA ILE A 124 4.95 -19.55 27.96
C ILE A 124 4.67 -20.75 28.89
N GLY A 125 4.57 -21.93 28.31
CA GLY A 125 4.25 -23.15 29.07
C GLY A 125 5.49 -23.84 29.67
N PRO A 126 5.28 -24.85 30.52
CA PRO A 126 6.35 -25.54 31.27
C PRO A 126 7.30 -26.36 30.37
N LEU A 127 6.98 -26.57 29.10
CA LEU A 127 7.82 -27.35 28.19
C LEU A 127 8.80 -26.50 27.36
N VAL A 128 8.79 -25.17 27.50
CA VAL A 128 9.75 -24.28 26.82
C VAL A 128 11.21 -24.68 27.13
N PRO A 129 11.63 -25.00 28.37
CA PRO A 129 12.99 -25.46 28.63
C PRO A 129 13.39 -26.78 27.95
N GLN A 130 12.40 -27.52 27.42
CA GLN A 130 12.61 -28.76 26.66
C GLN A 130 12.68 -28.49 25.15
N GLY A 131 12.67 -27.22 24.70
CA GLY A 131 12.77 -26.83 23.30
C GLY A 131 11.43 -26.75 22.55
N PHE A 132 10.28 -26.76 23.27
CA PHE A 132 8.97 -26.53 22.65
C PHE A 132 8.68 -25.05 22.46
N SER A 133 8.14 -24.68 21.30
CA SER A 133 7.78 -23.28 20.99
C SER A 133 6.67 -22.78 21.90
N LEU A 134 6.79 -21.52 22.31
CA LEU A 134 5.76 -20.78 23.04
C LEU A 134 4.64 -20.31 22.10
N GLY A 135 3.48 -20.02 22.65
CA GLY A 135 2.34 -19.48 21.91
C GLY A 135 1.70 -20.46 20.93
N SER A 136 0.62 -20.03 20.27
CA SER A 136 -0.06 -20.83 19.25
C SER A 136 0.82 -21.05 18.03
N ASN A 137 0.95 -22.32 17.60
CA ASN A 137 1.79 -22.66 16.46
C ASN A 137 1.18 -22.11 15.16
N GLY A 138 2.01 -21.48 14.34
CA GLY A 138 1.65 -20.80 13.11
C GLY A 138 1.53 -19.28 13.24
N PHE A 139 0.93 -18.78 14.31
CA PHE A 139 0.88 -17.36 14.65
C PHE A 139 0.68 -17.18 16.15
N ASN A 140 1.67 -16.60 16.82
CA ASN A 140 1.61 -16.32 18.24
C ASN A 140 0.65 -15.16 18.53
N GLY A 141 -0.12 -15.28 19.61
CA GLY A 141 -0.99 -14.20 20.04
C GLY A 141 -0.19 -12.97 20.52
N PHE A 142 -0.76 -11.80 20.25
CA PHE A 142 -0.26 -10.56 20.82
C PHE A 142 -0.36 -10.63 22.33
N ASN A 143 0.74 -10.32 22.97
CA ASN A 143 0.82 -10.36 24.41
C ASN A 143 0.39 -9.00 25.01
N PRO A 144 -0.12 -8.94 26.25
CA PRO A 144 -0.53 -7.68 26.85
C PRO A 144 0.55 -6.61 26.97
N ARG A 145 1.85 -6.97 26.86
CA ARG A 145 2.95 -6.00 26.90
C ARG A 145 3.13 -5.25 25.59
N THR A 146 2.79 -5.91 24.45
CA THR A 146 2.84 -5.32 23.11
C THR A 146 1.48 -4.78 22.68
N ALA A 147 0.43 -5.06 23.44
CA ALA A 147 -0.90 -4.51 23.23
C ALA A 147 -0.98 -3.06 23.74
N GLY A 148 -1.69 -2.22 23.01
CA GLY A 148 -1.85 -0.82 23.37
C GLY A 148 -2.39 -0.01 22.21
N SER A 149 -2.69 1.26 22.46
CA SER A 149 -3.15 2.21 21.45
C SER A 149 -2.17 3.37 21.33
N ASN A 150 -1.84 3.73 20.09
CA ASN A 150 -0.99 4.86 19.74
C ASN A 150 -1.77 5.77 18.80
N SER A 151 -1.80 7.06 19.08
CA SER A 151 -2.50 8.04 18.26
C SER A 151 -1.62 9.23 17.94
N ARG A 152 -1.93 9.87 16.82
CA ARG A 152 -1.38 11.17 16.46
C ARG A 152 -2.46 12.07 15.92
N ASP A 153 -2.25 13.35 16.07
CA ASP A 153 -3.05 14.42 15.50
C ASP A 153 -2.22 15.14 14.43
N ASN A 154 -2.86 15.64 13.40
CA ASN A 154 -2.28 16.62 12.52
C ASN A 154 -3.29 17.71 12.16
N TRP A 155 -2.78 18.89 11.85
CA TRP A 155 -3.54 19.92 11.20
C TRP A 155 -2.84 20.36 9.91
N ALA A 156 -3.60 20.80 8.94
CA ALA A 156 -3.09 21.24 7.67
C ALA A 156 -3.83 22.50 7.20
N VAL A 157 -3.11 23.33 6.43
CA VAL A 157 -3.70 24.43 5.66
C VAL A 157 -3.13 24.40 4.25
N TYR A 158 -3.95 24.77 3.27
CA TYR A 158 -3.51 24.85 1.89
C TYR A 158 -4.09 26.06 1.16
N ALA A 159 -3.41 26.45 0.09
CA ALA A 159 -3.91 27.36 -0.90
C ALA A 159 -3.52 26.89 -2.30
N ASP A 160 -4.43 27.02 -3.25
CA ASP A 160 -4.28 26.70 -4.67
C ASP A 160 -4.80 27.87 -5.50
N VAL A 161 -4.04 28.26 -6.51
CA VAL A 161 -4.41 29.31 -7.46
C VAL A 161 -4.21 28.80 -8.87
N GLU A 162 -5.25 28.88 -9.69
CA GLU A 162 -5.20 28.60 -11.13
C GLU A 162 -5.58 29.84 -11.94
N ALA A 163 -4.82 30.14 -12.99
CA ALA A 163 -5.07 31.25 -13.88
C ALA A 163 -4.82 30.88 -15.33
N ARG A 164 -5.79 31.20 -16.22
CA ARG A 164 -5.62 31.14 -17.67
C ARG A 164 -5.18 32.53 -18.16
N PHE A 165 -3.87 32.73 -18.29
CA PHE A 165 -3.29 34.03 -18.68
C PHE A 165 -3.63 34.44 -20.10
N THR A 166 -3.69 33.47 -21.02
CA THR A 166 -4.17 33.63 -22.39
C THR A 166 -5.06 32.44 -22.76
N ASP A 167 -5.76 32.49 -23.87
CA ASP A 167 -6.55 31.35 -24.36
C ASP A 167 -5.74 30.07 -24.51
N GLN A 168 -4.43 30.21 -24.65
CA GLN A 168 -3.48 29.12 -24.87
C GLN A 168 -2.71 28.72 -23.61
N PHE A 169 -2.55 29.61 -22.62
CA PHE A 169 -1.65 29.39 -21.50
C PHE A 169 -2.38 29.37 -20.14
N LEU A 170 -2.32 28.24 -19.47
CA LEU A 170 -2.81 28.01 -18.11
C LEU A 170 -1.64 27.72 -17.19
N LEU A 171 -1.65 28.29 -15.99
CA LEU A 171 -0.72 28.04 -14.92
C LEU A 171 -1.47 27.87 -13.60
N ALA A 172 -1.06 26.87 -12.79
CA ALA A 172 -1.57 26.72 -11.44
C ALA A 172 -0.43 26.46 -10.45
N ALA A 173 -0.59 26.98 -9.24
CA ALA A 173 0.34 26.82 -8.13
C ALA A 173 -0.42 26.49 -6.84
N ALA A 174 0.09 25.51 -6.10
CA ALA A 174 -0.46 25.10 -4.81
C ALA A 174 0.63 24.99 -3.76
N VAL A 175 0.26 25.28 -2.50
CA VAL A 175 1.07 25.06 -1.31
C VAL A 175 0.20 24.45 -0.22
N ARG A 176 0.74 23.47 0.52
CA ARG A 176 0.12 22.86 1.69
C ARG A 176 1.15 22.73 2.79
N HIS A 177 0.80 23.21 3.96
CA HIS A 177 1.56 23.03 5.21
C HIS A 177 0.78 22.10 6.13
N GLU A 178 1.48 21.14 6.72
CA GLU A 178 0.93 20.20 7.70
C GLU A 178 1.85 20.16 8.91
N ASP A 179 1.27 19.98 10.10
CA ASP A 179 2.01 19.79 11.35
C ASP A 179 1.45 18.58 12.10
N PHE A 180 2.31 17.62 12.38
CA PHE A 180 1.99 16.35 13.02
C PHE A 180 2.52 16.33 14.45
N SER A 181 1.76 15.79 15.38
CA SER A 181 2.10 15.73 16.80
C SER A 181 3.32 14.87 17.14
N ASP A 182 3.74 13.97 16.25
CA ASP A 182 4.83 13.01 16.47
C ASP A 182 6.16 13.42 15.81
N PHE A 183 6.16 13.98 14.60
CA PHE A 183 7.40 14.33 13.88
C PHE A 183 7.48 15.79 13.40
N GLY A 184 6.44 16.62 13.67
CA GLY A 184 6.46 18.05 13.34
C GLY A 184 5.96 18.40 11.95
N GLY A 185 6.38 19.56 11.43
CA GLY A 185 5.80 20.19 10.26
C GLY A 185 6.46 19.82 8.94
N THR A 186 5.64 19.78 7.86
CA THR A 186 6.11 19.66 6.48
C THR A 186 5.38 20.64 5.58
N THR A 187 6.07 21.14 4.54
CA THR A 187 5.49 22.06 3.56
C THR A 187 5.75 21.54 2.16
N ASN A 188 4.68 21.35 1.42
CA ASN A 188 4.74 20.86 0.05
C ASN A 188 4.13 21.86 -0.91
N TRP A 189 4.63 21.87 -2.13
CA TRP A 189 4.18 22.77 -3.18
C TRP A 189 4.09 22.05 -4.51
N LYS A 190 3.27 22.61 -5.41
CA LYS A 190 3.10 22.13 -6.78
C LYS A 190 2.97 23.32 -7.73
N LEU A 191 3.64 23.21 -8.87
CA LEU A 191 3.48 24.12 -10.01
C LEU A 191 3.13 23.30 -11.23
N THR A 192 2.04 23.69 -11.92
CA THR A 192 1.61 23.03 -13.16
C THR A 192 1.39 24.06 -14.24
N GLY A 193 1.69 23.69 -15.48
CA GLY A 193 1.42 24.54 -16.63
C GLY A 193 0.92 23.71 -17.81
N ARG A 194 0.08 24.35 -18.64
CA ARG A 194 -0.38 23.83 -19.91
C ARG A 194 -0.31 24.94 -20.97
N TYR A 195 0.19 24.57 -22.16
CA TYR A 195 0.21 25.43 -23.32
C TYR A 195 -0.44 24.74 -24.51
N ASP A 196 -1.51 25.33 -25.00
CA ASP A 196 -2.23 24.85 -26.19
C ASP A 196 -1.63 25.55 -27.44
N PHE A 197 -0.76 24.85 -28.18
CA PHE A 197 -0.13 25.38 -29.40
C PHE A 197 -1.13 25.56 -30.52
N THR A 198 -2.11 24.66 -30.57
CA THR A 198 -3.25 24.67 -31.50
C THR A 198 -4.46 24.08 -30.79
N ASP A 199 -5.62 24.14 -31.42
CA ASP A 199 -6.86 23.51 -30.93
C ASP A 199 -6.73 21.98 -30.81
N THR A 200 -5.71 21.41 -31.45
CA THR A 200 -5.50 19.95 -31.53
C THR A 200 -4.26 19.46 -30.79
N PHE A 201 -3.35 20.37 -30.40
CA PHE A 201 -2.08 19.97 -29.80
C PHE A 201 -1.72 20.86 -28.60
N ALA A 202 -1.45 20.22 -27.47
CA ALA A 202 -1.03 20.88 -26.24
C ALA A 202 0.14 20.15 -25.57
N VAL A 203 0.90 20.93 -24.79
CA VAL A 203 1.95 20.43 -23.88
C VAL A 203 1.55 20.78 -22.45
N ARG A 204 1.75 19.85 -21.51
CA ARG A 204 1.53 20.06 -20.09
C ARG A 204 2.74 19.61 -19.29
N GLY A 205 2.93 20.19 -18.11
CA GLY A 205 4.00 19.79 -17.22
C GLY A 205 3.71 20.14 -15.79
N ALA A 206 4.33 19.42 -14.86
CA ALA A 206 4.22 19.69 -13.45
C ALA A 206 5.55 19.41 -12.74
N VAL A 207 5.81 20.19 -11.70
CA VAL A 207 6.85 19.91 -10.70
C VAL A 207 6.24 20.07 -9.33
N SER A 208 6.58 19.17 -8.39
CA SER A 208 6.05 19.20 -7.03
C SER A 208 6.99 18.54 -6.04
N THR A 209 6.82 18.89 -4.77
CA THR A 209 7.26 18.09 -3.63
C THR A 209 6.08 17.31 -3.06
N GLY A 210 6.38 16.28 -2.29
CA GLY A 210 5.40 15.49 -1.54
C GLY A 210 6.08 14.79 -0.38
N PHE A 211 5.29 14.23 0.52
CA PHE A 211 5.79 13.42 1.63
C PHE A 211 4.84 12.28 1.93
N ARG A 212 5.34 11.30 2.68
CA ARG A 212 4.53 10.24 3.30
C ARG A 212 4.93 10.09 4.76
N ALA A 213 4.02 10.38 5.66
CA ALA A 213 4.21 10.15 7.08
C ALA A 213 4.38 8.65 7.38
N PRO A 214 5.24 8.25 8.34
CA PRO A 214 5.23 6.91 8.91
C PRO A 214 3.81 6.61 9.41
N THR A 215 3.29 5.43 9.16
CA THR A 215 1.98 5.08 9.76
C THR A 215 2.14 4.84 11.27
N PRO A 216 1.10 5.07 12.10
CA PRO A 216 1.16 4.72 13.52
C PRO A 216 1.52 3.25 13.77
N GLY A 217 1.12 2.34 12.84
CA GLY A 217 1.51 0.94 12.85
C GLY A 217 3.00 0.73 12.61
N GLN A 218 3.60 1.39 11.60
CA GLN A 218 5.05 1.28 11.36
C GLN A 218 5.88 1.79 12.53
N ALA A 219 5.44 2.88 13.17
CA ALA A 219 6.17 3.49 14.29
C ALA A 219 6.04 2.71 15.60
N ASN A 220 4.95 1.94 15.80
CA ASN A 220 4.60 1.41 17.12
C ASN A 220 4.27 -0.09 17.14
N ALA A 221 4.17 -0.78 15.98
CA ALA A 221 3.84 -2.20 15.98
C ALA A 221 4.98 -3.03 16.58
N GLU A 222 4.61 -3.94 17.48
CA GLU A 222 5.52 -4.92 18.05
C GLU A 222 4.89 -6.32 17.96
N GLN A 223 5.67 -7.28 17.49
CA GLN A 223 5.25 -8.68 17.37
C GLN A 223 6.41 -9.63 17.56
N VAL A 224 6.20 -10.66 18.36
CA VAL A 224 7.14 -11.77 18.51
C VAL A 224 6.54 -13.02 17.88
N THR A 225 7.25 -13.62 16.93
CA THR A 225 6.82 -14.82 16.22
C THR A 225 7.89 -15.90 16.34
N THR A 226 7.48 -17.13 16.61
CA THR A 226 8.40 -18.26 16.57
C THR A 226 8.42 -18.83 15.16
N SER A 227 9.58 -18.83 14.51
CA SER A 227 9.80 -19.37 13.18
C SER A 227 10.73 -20.58 13.21
N PHE A 228 10.55 -21.53 12.27
CA PHE A 228 11.43 -22.68 12.10
C PHE A 228 12.44 -22.37 11.00
N ILE A 229 13.64 -21.97 11.39
CA ILE A 229 14.70 -21.55 10.47
C ILE A 229 15.89 -22.51 10.59
N ALA A 230 16.35 -23.05 9.47
CA ALA A 230 17.49 -23.95 9.38
C ALA A 230 17.41 -25.16 10.35
N GLY A 231 16.22 -25.72 10.52
CA GLY A 231 16.02 -26.89 11.40
C GLY A 231 15.90 -26.57 12.90
N GLN A 232 15.80 -25.31 13.28
CA GLN A 232 15.66 -24.85 14.66
C GLN A 232 14.48 -23.89 14.83
N LEU A 233 13.82 -23.96 15.97
CA LEU A 233 12.84 -22.95 16.37
C LEU A 233 13.58 -21.67 16.83
N ARG A 234 13.22 -20.53 16.27
CA ARG A 234 13.76 -19.22 16.59
C ARG A 234 12.65 -18.24 16.85
N ASP A 235 12.76 -17.52 17.95
CA ASP A 235 11.85 -16.40 18.22
C ASP A 235 12.39 -15.17 17.49
N THR A 236 11.61 -14.67 16.54
CA THR A 236 11.87 -13.44 15.80
C THR A 236 10.96 -12.36 16.32
N ALA A 237 11.48 -11.16 16.53
CA ALA A 237 10.73 -10.01 16.98
C ALA A 237 10.77 -8.92 15.93
N VAL A 238 9.59 -8.46 15.48
CA VAL A 238 9.44 -7.14 14.88
C VAL A 238 9.16 -6.18 16.01
N LEU A 239 10.04 -5.19 16.22
CA LEU A 239 9.96 -4.25 17.31
C LEU A 239 9.74 -2.82 16.79
N SER A 240 9.07 -2.00 17.60
CA SER A 240 9.01 -0.56 17.34
C SER A 240 10.42 0.02 17.23
N PRO A 241 10.69 0.94 16.27
CA PRO A 241 11.97 1.67 16.23
C PRO A 241 12.31 2.41 17.52
N ASN A 242 11.32 2.69 18.37
CA ASN A 242 11.50 3.32 19.68
C ASN A 242 11.83 2.31 20.80
N ASN A 243 11.77 1.01 20.53
CA ASN A 243 12.10 -0.03 21.48
C ASN A 243 13.62 -0.09 21.75
N ALA A 244 14.02 -0.20 23.02
CA ALA A 244 15.43 -0.20 23.40
C ALA A 244 16.26 -1.34 22.78
N ILE A 245 15.64 -2.50 22.51
CA ILE A 245 16.30 -3.61 21.82
C ILE A 245 16.53 -3.27 20.35
N ALA A 246 15.54 -2.68 19.66
CA ALA A 246 15.70 -2.22 18.29
C ALA A 246 16.80 -1.14 18.20
N GLN A 247 16.80 -0.17 19.12
CA GLN A 247 17.81 0.89 19.17
C GLN A 247 19.23 0.36 19.41
N PHE A 248 19.39 -0.74 20.14
CA PHE A 248 20.69 -1.40 20.30
C PHE A 248 21.26 -1.89 18.95
N TYR A 249 20.41 -2.20 17.97
CA TYR A 249 20.78 -2.60 16.61
C TYR A 249 20.73 -1.43 15.61
N GLY A 250 20.57 -0.19 16.09
CA GLY A 250 20.65 1.01 15.27
C GLY A 250 19.30 1.53 14.75
N ALA A 251 18.16 1.11 15.35
CA ALA A 251 16.90 1.73 15.06
C ALA A 251 16.86 3.19 15.53
N GLU A 252 16.26 4.05 14.71
CA GLU A 252 15.99 5.44 15.02
C GLU A 252 14.48 5.72 14.86
N PRO A 253 13.94 6.73 15.59
CA PRO A 253 12.55 7.15 15.35
C PRO A 253 12.31 7.47 13.88
N LEU A 254 11.19 6.99 13.34
CA LEU A 254 10.89 7.19 11.92
C LEU A 254 10.61 8.66 11.59
N THR A 255 11.10 9.06 10.43
CA THR A 255 10.84 10.37 9.82
C THR A 255 9.97 10.20 8.57
N PRO A 256 9.32 11.26 8.07
CA PRO A 256 8.59 11.20 6.81
C PRO A 256 9.50 10.86 5.64
N GLU A 257 8.98 10.06 4.69
CA GLU A 257 9.56 9.96 3.36
C GLU A 257 9.27 11.26 2.60
N GLU A 258 10.25 11.80 1.87
CA GLU A 258 10.09 12.99 1.06
C GLU A 258 10.19 12.68 -0.43
N SER A 259 9.41 13.38 -1.26
CA SER A 259 9.50 13.19 -2.70
C SER A 259 9.62 14.49 -3.49
N LYS A 260 10.31 14.39 -4.64
CA LYS A 260 10.39 15.41 -5.69
C LYS A 260 9.91 14.79 -6.99
N ASN A 261 8.93 15.43 -7.60
CA ASN A 261 8.22 14.90 -8.74
C ASN A 261 8.31 15.87 -9.92
N ALA A 262 8.49 15.33 -11.12
CA ALA A 262 8.44 16.07 -12.39
C ALA A 262 7.67 15.26 -13.43
N SER A 263 6.85 15.95 -14.24
CA SER A 263 6.19 15.33 -15.40
C SER A 263 6.14 16.28 -16.58
N LEU A 264 6.13 15.70 -17.80
CA LEU A 264 5.97 16.40 -19.05
C LEU A 264 5.09 15.57 -19.97
N GLY A 265 3.98 16.15 -20.45
CA GLY A 265 3.00 15.47 -21.27
C GLY A 265 2.70 16.18 -22.57
N LEU A 266 2.43 15.39 -23.60
CA LEU A 266 1.92 15.81 -24.89
C LEU A 266 0.47 15.36 -25.03
N VAL A 267 -0.41 16.23 -25.53
CA VAL A 267 -1.81 15.94 -25.76
C VAL A 267 -2.14 16.24 -27.22
N TRP A 268 -2.72 15.28 -27.91
CA TRP A 268 -3.19 15.44 -29.27
C TRP A 268 -4.63 14.97 -29.40
N ASN A 269 -5.48 15.81 -30.02
CA ASN A 269 -6.90 15.52 -30.23
C ASN A 269 -7.31 16.01 -31.62
N SER A 270 -7.57 15.12 -32.55
CA SER A 270 -7.98 15.47 -33.91
C SER A 270 -8.66 14.30 -34.65
N GLY A 271 -9.71 14.56 -35.41
CA GLY A 271 -10.32 13.57 -36.32
C GLY A 271 -10.84 12.30 -35.63
N GLY A 272 -11.33 12.42 -34.38
CA GLY A 272 -11.82 11.28 -33.59
C GLY A 272 -10.69 10.60 -32.74
N TRP A 273 -9.43 11.00 -32.92
CA TRP A 273 -8.31 10.57 -32.12
C TRP A 273 -8.12 11.46 -30.91
N LEU A 274 -7.89 10.83 -29.75
CA LEU A 274 -7.29 11.44 -28.57
C LEU A 274 -6.04 10.64 -28.22
N ALA A 275 -4.90 11.31 -28.06
CA ALA A 275 -3.66 10.66 -27.62
C ALA A 275 -2.95 11.53 -26.59
N THR A 276 -2.42 10.89 -25.53
CA THR A 276 -1.52 11.52 -24.57
C THR A 276 -0.29 10.66 -24.39
N VAL A 277 0.87 11.33 -24.27
CA VAL A 277 2.15 10.71 -23.87
C VAL A 277 2.68 11.53 -22.72
N ASP A 278 2.84 10.93 -21.57
CA ASP A 278 3.31 11.60 -20.37
C ASP A 278 4.58 10.89 -19.84
N TRP A 279 5.68 11.61 -19.79
CA TRP A 279 6.87 11.21 -19.06
C TRP A 279 6.78 11.72 -17.62
N TYR A 280 7.26 10.92 -16.66
CA TYR A 280 7.36 11.31 -15.27
C TYR A 280 8.61 10.77 -14.60
N GLN A 281 9.04 11.47 -13.55
CA GLN A 281 10.08 11.04 -12.62
C GLN A 281 9.66 11.38 -11.20
N ILE A 282 9.80 10.41 -10.31
CA ILE A 282 9.52 10.50 -8.87
C ILE A 282 10.79 10.09 -8.14
N LYS A 283 11.39 11.02 -7.39
CA LYS A 283 12.50 10.73 -6.48
C LYS A 283 11.98 10.74 -5.06
N THR A 284 12.08 9.62 -4.36
CA THR A 284 11.66 9.50 -2.97
C THR A 284 12.88 9.23 -2.11
N GLN A 285 13.08 10.05 -1.09
CA GLN A 285 14.17 9.97 -0.12
C GLN A 285 13.65 9.39 1.20
N ASP A 286 14.56 8.82 1.98
CA ASP A 286 14.30 8.30 3.33
C ASP A 286 13.13 7.31 3.38
N ARG A 287 13.06 6.39 2.41
CA ARG A 287 11.97 5.43 2.32
C ARG A 287 11.96 4.48 3.51
N ILE A 288 10.74 4.22 4.02
CA ILE A 288 10.52 3.35 5.15
C ILE A 288 10.39 1.90 4.68
N ALA A 289 11.26 1.05 5.18
CA ALA A 289 11.21 -0.39 4.98
C ALA A 289 11.44 -1.15 6.28
N LEU A 290 11.07 -2.42 6.28
CA LEU A 290 11.47 -3.34 7.33
C LEU A 290 12.94 -3.74 7.09
N SER A 291 13.77 -3.65 8.13
CA SER A 291 15.20 -4.03 8.08
C SER A 291 15.39 -5.53 7.77
N THR A 292 16.62 -5.94 7.54
CA THR A 292 17.00 -7.36 7.64
C THR A 292 16.84 -7.88 9.08
N PHE A 293 16.95 -9.19 9.24
CA PHE A 293 17.04 -9.79 10.57
C PHE A 293 18.41 -9.59 11.19
N PHE A 294 18.44 -9.01 12.38
CA PHE A 294 19.64 -8.94 13.22
C PHE A 294 19.64 -10.11 14.20
N THR A 295 20.66 -10.96 14.13
CA THR A 295 20.81 -12.08 15.05
C THR A 295 21.22 -11.59 16.43
N VAL A 296 20.44 -11.93 17.48
CA VAL A 296 20.75 -11.63 18.87
C VAL A 296 21.76 -12.64 19.40
N THR A 297 23.03 -12.27 19.45
CA THR A 297 24.10 -13.15 19.97
C THR A 297 23.99 -13.33 21.49
N ALA A 298 24.71 -14.30 22.05
CA ALA A 298 24.76 -14.50 23.51
C ALA A 298 25.34 -13.28 24.22
N ALA A 299 26.29 -12.58 23.59
CA ALA A 299 26.89 -11.36 24.15
C ALA A 299 25.91 -10.19 24.14
N ASP A 300 25.18 -9.99 23.01
CA ASP A 300 24.15 -8.95 22.87
C ASP A 300 23.03 -9.17 23.89
N ARG A 301 22.57 -10.42 24.04
CA ARG A 301 21.55 -10.79 25.01
C ARG A 301 21.99 -10.45 26.45
N ALA A 302 23.24 -10.78 26.81
CA ALA A 302 23.75 -10.45 28.12
C ALA A 302 23.83 -8.94 28.34
N ALA A 303 24.28 -8.17 27.35
CA ALA A 303 24.32 -6.71 27.39
C ALA A 303 22.94 -6.07 27.51
N LEU A 304 21.98 -6.53 26.73
CA LEU A 304 20.58 -6.05 26.73
C LEU A 304 19.91 -6.33 28.08
N ILE A 305 20.06 -7.54 28.64
CA ILE A 305 19.52 -7.90 29.96
C ILE A 305 20.16 -7.03 31.07
N ALA A 306 21.49 -6.84 31.02
CA ALA A 306 22.17 -5.96 31.95
C ALA A 306 21.75 -4.50 31.83
N GLY A 307 21.34 -4.07 30.61
CA GLY A 307 20.79 -2.76 30.31
C GLY A 307 19.30 -2.59 30.69
N GLY A 308 18.67 -3.61 31.29
CA GLY A 308 17.29 -3.52 31.79
C GLY A 308 16.22 -4.04 30.81
N ASN A 309 16.59 -4.80 29.79
CA ASN A 309 15.70 -5.39 28.81
C ASN A 309 15.63 -6.94 28.97
N PRO A 310 14.95 -7.46 29.98
CA PRO A 310 14.93 -8.91 30.28
C PRO A 310 14.24 -9.73 29.20
N GLU A 311 13.36 -9.13 28.40
CA GLU A 311 12.67 -9.74 27.26
C GLU A 311 13.63 -10.19 26.15
N ALA A 312 14.81 -9.61 26.04
CA ALA A 312 15.88 -10.05 25.14
C ALA A 312 16.30 -11.49 25.37
N ALA A 313 16.01 -12.07 26.56
CA ALA A 313 16.36 -13.46 26.89
C ALA A 313 15.78 -14.50 25.92
N SER A 314 14.60 -14.26 25.38
CA SER A 314 13.89 -15.18 24.47
C SER A 314 14.07 -14.85 23.00
N ILE A 315 14.55 -13.65 22.65
CA ILE A 315 14.65 -13.18 21.26
C ILE A 315 15.94 -13.72 20.63
N SER A 316 15.82 -14.32 19.46
CA SER A 316 16.92 -14.81 18.63
C SER A 316 17.25 -13.89 17.46
N GLU A 317 16.25 -13.21 16.93
CA GLU A 317 16.36 -12.28 15.80
C GLU A 317 15.43 -11.09 16.00
N VAL A 318 15.88 -9.93 15.52
CA VAL A 318 15.15 -8.65 15.61
C VAL A 318 15.06 -8.03 14.24
N GLN A 319 13.88 -7.49 13.91
CA GLN A 319 13.62 -6.60 12.80
C GLN A 319 12.90 -5.34 13.30
N PHE A 320 13.06 -4.24 12.59
CA PHE A 320 12.35 -2.99 12.86
C PHE A 320 12.23 -2.16 11.59
N PHE A 321 11.28 -1.23 11.55
CA PHE A 321 11.18 -0.28 10.46
C PHE A 321 12.28 0.77 10.55
N VAL A 322 12.83 1.15 9.38
CA VAL A 322 13.90 2.15 9.23
C VAL A 322 13.61 3.07 8.06
N ASN A 323 14.09 4.32 8.12
CA ASN A 323 14.27 5.16 6.96
C ASN A 323 15.71 4.91 6.45
N ASP A 324 15.86 4.17 5.34
CA ASP A 324 17.20 3.73 4.95
C ASP A 324 17.58 4.03 3.50
N PHE A 325 16.62 4.02 2.57
CA PHE A 325 16.98 4.06 1.16
C PHE A 325 16.21 5.09 0.35
N ASP A 326 16.84 5.55 -0.73
CA ASP A 326 16.23 6.41 -1.72
C ASP A 326 15.82 5.62 -2.95
N THR A 327 14.83 6.09 -3.67
CA THR A 327 14.45 5.52 -4.96
C THR A 327 14.20 6.59 -6.00
N THR A 328 14.55 6.26 -7.25
CA THR A 328 14.12 7.02 -8.44
C THR A 328 13.23 6.14 -9.29
N THR A 329 11.97 6.53 -9.47
CA THR A 329 11.06 5.90 -10.41
C THR A 329 10.87 6.84 -11.61
N SER A 330 11.16 6.36 -12.81
CA SER A 330 10.91 7.07 -14.07
C SER A 330 10.03 6.23 -14.98
N GLY A 331 9.13 6.88 -15.72
CA GLY A 331 8.24 6.15 -16.61
C GLY A 331 7.65 6.99 -17.72
N VAL A 332 6.95 6.29 -18.62
CA VAL A 332 6.19 6.88 -19.72
C VAL A 332 4.83 6.20 -19.78
N ASP A 333 3.78 7.02 -19.79
CA ASP A 333 2.41 6.61 -20.02
C ASP A 333 1.98 7.01 -21.44
N LEU A 334 1.41 6.06 -22.16
CA LEU A 334 0.70 6.28 -23.42
C LEU A 334 -0.76 5.94 -23.22
N VAL A 335 -1.66 6.89 -23.50
CA VAL A 335 -3.09 6.63 -23.60
C VAL A 335 -3.59 7.18 -24.93
N THR A 336 -4.27 6.34 -25.70
CA THR A 336 -4.88 6.78 -26.95
C THR A 336 -6.22 6.11 -27.18
N SER A 337 -7.15 6.86 -27.74
CA SER A 337 -8.43 6.34 -28.19
C SER A 337 -8.79 6.88 -29.57
N TYR A 338 -9.54 6.08 -30.32
CA TYR A 338 -10.09 6.46 -31.61
C TYR A 338 -11.57 6.15 -31.66
N ASP A 339 -12.36 7.20 -31.82
CA ASP A 339 -13.81 7.14 -32.01
C ASP A 339 -14.14 6.99 -33.50
N SER A 340 -14.93 5.99 -33.85
CA SER A 340 -15.25 5.65 -35.23
C SER A 340 -16.68 5.12 -35.36
N GLU A 341 -17.31 5.42 -36.51
CA GLU A 341 -18.61 4.88 -36.90
C GLU A 341 -18.40 3.63 -37.76
N HIS A 342 -18.33 2.44 -37.13
CA HIS A 342 -18.18 1.17 -37.84
C HIS A 342 -19.33 0.21 -37.51
N PHE A 343 -19.58 -0.75 -38.37
CA PHE A 343 -20.59 -1.80 -38.20
C PHE A 343 -22.01 -1.29 -37.87
N GLY A 344 -22.34 -0.05 -38.31
CA GLY A 344 -23.61 0.60 -38.04
C GLY A 344 -23.83 1.07 -36.62
N GLY A 345 -22.77 1.32 -35.89
CA GLY A 345 -22.74 1.86 -34.52
C GLY A 345 -21.44 2.59 -34.20
N LYS A 346 -21.35 3.13 -32.99
CA LYS A 346 -20.15 3.78 -32.49
C LYS A 346 -19.16 2.72 -31.96
N THR A 347 -17.93 2.80 -32.45
CA THR A 347 -16.82 1.95 -31.97
C THR A 347 -15.71 2.81 -31.43
N ILE A 348 -15.25 2.51 -30.21
CA ILE A 348 -14.11 3.15 -29.58
C ILE A 348 -13.00 2.10 -29.46
N TYR A 349 -11.88 2.40 -30.08
CA TYR A 349 -10.63 1.66 -29.89
C TYR A 349 -9.80 2.39 -28.85
N SER A 350 -9.31 1.69 -27.83
CA SER A 350 -8.47 2.30 -26.79
C SER A 350 -7.22 1.48 -26.56
N LEU A 351 -6.09 2.16 -26.42
CA LEU A 351 -4.81 1.58 -26.02
C LEU A 351 -4.29 2.40 -24.84
N ALA A 352 -3.94 1.72 -23.75
CA ALA A 352 -3.13 2.31 -22.70
C ALA A 352 -1.91 1.41 -22.46
N ALA A 353 -0.75 2.05 -22.30
CA ALA A 353 0.51 1.38 -22.00
C ALA A 353 1.29 2.23 -21.01
N ASN A 354 1.84 1.58 -20.00
CA ASN A 354 2.78 2.15 -19.06
C ASN A 354 4.10 1.40 -19.17
N TRP A 355 5.19 2.14 -19.21
CA TRP A 355 6.52 1.63 -18.96
C TRP A 355 7.13 2.42 -17.82
N ASN A 356 7.67 1.73 -16.81
CA ASN A 356 8.36 2.37 -15.70
C ASN A 356 9.57 1.56 -15.26
N LYS A 357 10.50 2.23 -14.62
CA LYS A 357 11.66 1.64 -13.96
C LYS A 357 11.85 2.32 -12.62
N THR A 358 11.97 1.52 -11.57
CA THR A 358 12.38 1.97 -10.23
C THR A 358 13.82 1.52 -10.00
N GLU A 359 14.64 2.42 -9.47
CA GLU A 359 16.03 2.16 -9.06
C GLU A 359 16.18 2.54 -7.59
N VAL A 360 16.90 1.73 -6.83
CA VAL A 360 17.31 2.04 -5.46
C VAL A 360 18.64 2.77 -5.53
N ASP A 361 18.65 4.07 -5.18
CA ASP A 361 19.80 4.94 -5.35
C ASP A 361 20.79 4.84 -4.18
N ASN A 362 20.31 5.03 -2.94
CA ASN A 362 21.10 4.99 -1.71
C ASN A 362 20.52 3.94 -0.77
N PHE A 363 21.37 3.24 -0.05
CA PHE A 363 20.97 2.31 1.00
C PHE A 363 22.16 1.97 1.91
N THR A 364 21.88 1.54 3.15
CA THR A 364 22.90 1.11 4.10
C THR A 364 23.17 -0.39 3.96
N PRO A 365 24.38 -0.82 3.57
CA PRO A 365 24.72 -2.23 3.50
C PRO A 365 24.47 -2.95 4.84
N GLY A 366 23.73 -4.07 4.77
CA GLY A 366 23.38 -4.86 5.96
C GLY A 366 22.03 -4.51 6.59
N ILE A 367 21.45 -3.34 6.28
CA ILE A 367 20.08 -2.99 6.66
C ILE A 367 19.08 -3.56 5.63
N ILE A 368 19.40 -3.44 4.34
CA ILE A 368 18.61 -4.01 3.25
C ILE A 368 19.49 -4.96 2.44
N THR A 369 18.99 -6.15 2.11
CA THR A 369 19.71 -7.14 1.32
C THR A 369 19.67 -6.84 -0.17
N PRO A 370 20.65 -7.33 -0.96
CA PRO A 370 20.59 -7.22 -2.42
C PRO A 370 19.34 -7.85 -3.04
N ILE A 371 18.79 -8.92 -2.44
CA ILE A 371 17.56 -9.54 -2.90
C ILE A 371 16.35 -8.64 -2.64
N ARG A 372 16.32 -7.95 -1.49
CA ARG A 372 15.29 -6.98 -1.19
C ARG A 372 15.34 -5.80 -2.13
N ILE A 373 16.54 -5.32 -2.50
CA ILE A 373 16.72 -4.29 -3.53
C ILE A 373 16.13 -4.77 -4.86
N LYS A 374 16.49 -5.97 -5.32
CA LYS A 374 15.95 -6.54 -6.55
C LYS A 374 14.42 -6.62 -6.51
N LYS A 375 13.83 -7.00 -5.37
CA LYS A 375 12.36 -6.98 -5.20
C LYS A 375 11.78 -5.57 -5.30
N LEU A 376 12.41 -4.58 -4.69
CA LEU A 376 11.94 -3.19 -4.79
C LEU A 376 11.97 -2.65 -6.22
N GLU A 377 12.91 -3.11 -7.03
CA GLU A 377 13.11 -2.69 -8.41
C GLU A 377 12.28 -3.50 -9.43
N GLU A 378 12.07 -4.80 -9.20
CA GLU A 378 11.58 -5.74 -10.21
C GLU A 378 10.33 -6.53 -9.80
N SER A 379 9.78 -6.38 -8.58
CA SER A 379 8.60 -7.16 -8.15
C SER A 379 7.32 -6.80 -8.90
N LEU A 380 7.24 -5.62 -9.45
CA LEU A 380 6.13 -5.21 -10.30
C LEU A 380 6.58 -5.17 -11.76
N PRO A 381 5.76 -5.69 -12.70
CA PRO A 381 6.07 -5.60 -14.12
C PRO A 381 6.37 -4.17 -14.56
N SER A 382 7.56 -3.96 -15.14
CA SER A 382 7.98 -2.66 -15.65
C SER A 382 7.16 -2.18 -16.86
N THR A 383 6.44 -3.09 -17.51
CA THR A 383 5.57 -2.78 -18.65
C THR A 383 4.20 -3.40 -18.44
N LYS A 384 3.17 -2.56 -18.50
CA LYS A 384 1.76 -2.98 -18.46
C LYS A 384 0.99 -2.25 -19.54
N GLY A 385 -0.06 -2.88 -20.07
CA GLY A 385 -0.91 -2.20 -21.02
C GLY A 385 -2.13 -3.00 -21.38
N TYR A 386 -3.06 -2.33 -22.03
CA TYR A 386 -4.21 -3.00 -22.61
C TYR A 386 -4.60 -2.37 -23.94
N PHE A 387 -5.19 -3.19 -24.79
CA PHE A 387 -5.93 -2.75 -25.97
C PHE A 387 -7.39 -3.16 -25.81
N SER A 388 -8.33 -2.25 -26.07
CA SER A 388 -9.76 -2.59 -26.02
C SER A 388 -10.53 -2.06 -27.21
N ILE A 389 -11.59 -2.78 -27.57
CA ILE A 389 -12.59 -2.41 -28.57
C ILE A 389 -13.93 -2.36 -27.85
N ASN A 390 -14.57 -1.19 -27.87
CA ASN A 390 -15.88 -0.97 -27.29
C ASN A 390 -16.85 -0.62 -28.42
N HIS A 391 -17.83 -1.47 -28.71
CA HIS A 391 -18.80 -1.26 -29.78
C HIS A 391 -20.21 -1.10 -29.21
N GLN A 392 -20.89 -0.02 -29.60
CA GLN A 392 -22.27 0.24 -29.21
C GLN A 392 -23.12 0.44 -30.47
N ARG A 393 -24.14 -0.39 -30.62
CA ARG A 393 -25.12 -0.28 -31.72
C ARG A 393 -26.53 -0.37 -31.18
N LYS A 394 -27.28 0.75 -31.21
CA LYS A 394 -28.65 0.82 -30.69
C LYS A 394 -28.76 0.27 -29.27
N VAL A 395 -29.32 -0.93 -29.12
CA VAL A 395 -29.55 -1.63 -27.85
C VAL A 395 -28.44 -2.62 -27.49
N PHE A 396 -27.52 -2.88 -28.40
CA PHE A 396 -26.43 -3.84 -28.26
C PHE A 396 -25.12 -3.12 -27.91
N HIS A 397 -24.34 -3.67 -27.00
CA HIS A 397 -22.94 -3.30 -26.82
C HIS A 397 -22.05 -4.55 -26.70
N ALA A 398 -20.81 -4.40 -27.08
CA ALA A 398 -19.77 -5.43 -26.90
C ALA A 398 -18.47 -4.76 -26.51
N ASN A 399 -17.75 -5.40 -25.60
CA ASN A 399 -16.40 -5.02 -25.19
C ASN A 399 -15.47 -6.22 -25.36
N LEU A 400 -14.30 -5.97 -25.91
CA LEU A 400 -13.18 -6.90 -25.96
C LEU A 400 -11.96 -6.18 -25.42
N ARG A 401 -11.23 -6.78 -24.49
CA ARG A 401 -9.99 -6.22 -23.92
C ARG A 401 -8.91 -7.28 -23.90
N VAL A 402 -7.73 -6.92 -24.35
CA VAL A 402 -6.51 -7.72 -24.24
C VAL A 402 -5.56 -6.98 -23.31
N ASN A 403 -5.15 -7.61 -22.22
CA ASN A 403 -4.23 -7.05 -21.23
C ASN A 403 -2.86 -7.71 -21.39
N TYR A 404 -1.80 -6.94 -21.23
CA TYR A 404 -0.43 -7.38 -21.20
C TYR A 404 0.22 -7.00 -19.87
N TYR A 405 0.91 -7.92 -19.26
CA TYR A 405 1.73 -7.76 -18.06
C TYR A 405 3.14 -8.23 -18.38
N GLY A 406 4.15 -7.39 -18.10
CA GLY A 406 5.56 -7.76 -18.23
C GLY A 406 6.00 -8.81 -17.21
N SER A 407 7.25 -9.23 -17.32
CA SER A 407 7.89 -10.10 -16.33
C SER A 407 8.06 -9.40 -14.98
N PHE A 408 8.22 -10.20 -13.92
CA PHE A 408 8.40 -9.73 -12.55
C PHE A 408 9.37 -10.66 -11.80
N PHE A 409 9.89 -10.17 -10.67
CA PHE A 409 10.72 -10.95 -9.76
C PHE A 409 10.07 -11.03 -8.38
N GLU A 410 10.10 -12.23 -7.76
CA GLU A 410 9.63 -12.45 -6.39
C GLU A 410 10.61 -13.35 -5.62
N ASP A 411 10.73 -13.12 -4.32
CA ASP A 411 11.37 -14.01 -3.37
C ASP A 411 10.60 -14.02 -2.06
N HIS A 412 10.03 -15.16 -1.67
CA HIS A 412 9.06 -15.24 -0.58
C HIS A 412 9.61 -14.81 0.79
N LEU A 413 10.88 -15.12 1.07
CA LEU A 413 11.49 -14.84 2.36
C LEU A 413 12.45 -13.61 2.34
N ASP A 414 12.65 -12.98 1.21
CA ASP A 414 13.60 -11.87 1.00
C ASP A 414 15.06 -12.24 1.32
N ASP A 415 15.40 -13.53 1.33
CA ASP A 415 16.72 -14.05 1.68
C ASP A 415 17.50 -14.65 0.49
N GLY A 416 16.87 -14.70 -0.68
CA GLY A 416 17.43 -15.31 -1.90
C GLY A 416 17.30 -16.82 -1.95
N GLY A 417 16.57 -17.44 -1.02
CA GLY A 417 16.40 -18.89 -0.95
C GLY A 417 15.29 -19.43 -1.86
N LEU A 418 14.34 -18.57 -2.24
CA LEU A 418 13.13 -18.95 -2.98
C LEU A 418 12.83 -18.01 -4.16
N PRO A 419 13.82 -17.67 -5.02
CA PRO A 419 13.65 -16.71 -6.10
C PRO A 419 12.75 -17.26 -7.21
N ILE A 420 11.91 -16.38 -7.76
CA ILE A 420 11.01 -16.65 -8.87
C ILE A 420 11.19 -15.52 -9.88
N ASP A 421 11.58 -15.85 -11.10
CA ASP A 421 11.50 -14.97 -12.26
C ASP A 421 10.22 -15.35 -13.02
N GLY A 422 9.16 -14.55 -12.86
CA GLY A 422 7.86 -14.75 -13.50
C GLY A 422 7.86 -14.19 -14.92
N ASP A 423 7.34 -14.98 -15.86
CA ASP A 423 7.24 -14.58 -17.27
C ASP A 423 6.11 -13.55 -17.50
N SER A 424 6.16 -12.89 -18.65
CA SER A 424 5.09 -12.01 -19.10
C SER A 424 3.79 -12.78 -19.37
N ALA A 425 2.65 -12.13 -19.15
CA ALA A 425 1.35 -12.71 -19.34
C ALA A 425 0.45 -11.84 -20.25
N VAL A 426 -0.41 -12.52 -21.02
CA VAL A 426 -1.50 -11.91 -21.77
C VAL A 426 -2.80 -12.50 -21.30
N THR A 427 -3.76 -11.66 -20.90
CA THR A 427 -5.13 -12.08 -20.59
C THR A 427 -6.13 -11.43 -21.54
N MET A 428 -7.31 -11.99 -21.66
CA MET A 428 -8.35 -11.48 -22.53
C MET A 428 -9.69 -11.48 -21.80
N ASP A 429 -10.39 -10.34 -21.87
CA ASP A 429 -11.71 -10.14 -21.29
C ASP A 429 -12.71 -9.87 -22.43
N ALA A 430 -13.93 -10.37 -22.31
CA ALA A 430 -14.98 -10.12 -23.26
C ALA A 430 -16.33 -9.93 -22.58
N GLU A 431 -17.14 -8.99 -23.06
CA GLU A 431 -18.49 -8.74 -22.59
C GLU A 431 -19.41 -8.41 -23.76
N ILE A 432 -20.64 -8.90 -23.71
CA ILE A 432 -21.74 -8.48 -24.59
C ILE A 432 -22.95 -8.11 -23.73
N GLY A 433 -23.68 -7.11 -24.17
CA GLY A 433 -24.89 -6.69 -23.47
C GLY A 433 -25.99 -6.24 -24.37
N TRP A 434 -27.19 -6.28 -23.82
CA TRP A 434 -28.43 -5.96 -24.53
C TRP A 434 -29.37 -5.15 -23.64
N LYS A 435 -29.83 -3.99 -24.14
CA LYS A 435 -30.83 -3.13 -23.52
C LYS A 435 -32.19 -3.37 -24.14
N PHE A 436 -33.12 -3.92 -23.40
CA PHE A 436 -34.48 -4.18 -23.84
C PHE A 436 -35.34 -2.91 -23.81
N ALA A 437 -36.41 -2.88 -24.59
CA ALA A 437 -37.35 -1.76 -24.64
C ALA A 437 -38.06 -1.51 -23.27
N SER A 438 -38.13 -2.51 -22.40
CA SER A 438 -38.62 -2.42 -21.05
C SER A 438 -37.70 -1.66 -20.07
N GLY A 439 -36.49 -1.29 -20.51
CA GLY A 439 -35.45 -0.71 -19.68
C GLY A 439 -34.54 -1.76 -18.99
N LEU A 440 -34.88 -3.04 -19.08
CA LEU A 440 -34.02 -4.13 -18.62
C LEU A 440 -32.73 -4.13 -19.44
N PHE A 441 -31.59 -4.30 -18.71
CA PHE A 441 -30.26 -4.40 -19.29
C PHE A 441 -29.63 -5.74 -18.84
N VAL A 442 -29.15 -6.52 -19.79
CA VAL A 442 -28.53 -7.82 -19.52
C VAL A 442 -27.13 -7.85 -20.12
N ASN A 443 -26.13 -8.12 -19.28
CA ASN A 443 -24.73 -8.31 -19.67
C ASN A 443 -24.32 -9.75 -19.40
N VAL A 444 -23.53 -10.31 -20.31
CA VAL A 444 -22.80 -11.56 -20.14
C VAL A 444 -21.36 -11.30 -20.51
N GLY A 445 -20.44 -11.62 -19.61
CA GLY A 445 -19.02 -11.41 -19.81
C GLY A 445 -18.18 -12.44 -19.08
N ALA A 446 -16.91 -12.53 -19.47
CA ALA A 446 -15.89 -13.29 -18.82
C ALA A 446 -14.61 -12.46 -18.75
N GLN A 447 -13.99 -12.44 -17.59
CA GLN A 447 -12.63 -11.95 -17.39
C GLN A 447 -11.67 -13.13 -17.50
N ASN A 448 -10.46 -12.85 -17.99
CA ASN A 448 -9.46 -13.88 -18.23
C ASN A 448 -10.05 -15.10 -18.99
N LEU A 449 -10.63 -14.84 -20.14
CA LEU A 449 -11.41 -15.81 -20.93
C LEU A 449 -10.70 -17.14 -21.20
N PHE A 450 -9.37 -17.16 -21.21
CA PHE A 450 -8.55 -18.36 -21.46
C PHE A 450 -7.95 -18.95 -20.19
N ASP A 451 -8.39 -18.51 -19.01
CA ASP A 451 -7.92 -18.98 -17.69
C ASP A 451 -6.39 -18.99 -17.58
N LYS A 452 -5.75 -17.91 -18.11
CA LYS A 452 -4.30 -17.76 -17.99
C LYS A 452 -3.95 -17.51 -16.51
N VAL A 453 -3.18 -18.42 -15.93
CA VAL A 453 -2.63 -18.30 -14.58
C VAL A 453 -1.16 -17.88 -14.64
N PRO A 454 -0.60 -17.28 -13.57
CA PRO A 454 0.84 -17.08 -13.43
C PRO A 454 1.59 -18.41 -13.54
N ASP A 455 2.89 -18.32 -13.78
CA ASP A 455 3.75 -19.48 -13.81
C ASP A 455 3.75 -20.21 -12.46
N ASP A 456 3.86 -21.54 -12.50
CA ASP A 456 3.90 -22.36 -11.28
C ASP A 456 5.09 -21.94 -10.41
N ASN A 457 4.83 -21.66 -9.14
CA ASN A 457 5.89 -21.43 -8.16
C ASN A 457 6.64 -22.73 -7.89
N PRO A 458 7.92 -22.86 -8.27
CA PRO A 458 8.69 -24.10 -8.10
C PRO A 458 8.85 -24.48 -6.61
N TRP A 459 8.69 -23.54 -5.70
CA TRP A 459 8.84 -23.72 -4.26
C TRP A 459 7.53 -24.07 -3.55
N GLY A 460 6.38 -24.00 -4.22
CA GLY A 460 5.05 -24.17 -3.64
C GLY A 460 4.81 -25.52 -2.94
N ARG A 461 5.61 -26.56 -3.27
CA ARG A 461 5.58 -27.84 -2.58
C ARG A 461 6.60 -27.98 -1.47
N ALA A 462 7.61 -27.11 -1.46
CA ALA A 462 8.73 -27.18 -0.51
C ALA A 462 8.53 -26.32 0.72
N VAL A 463 7.80 -25.22 0.59
CA VAL A 463 7.60 -24.24 1.66
C VAL A 463 6.12 -23.87 1.76
N ALA A 464 5.55 -24.03 2.95
CA ALA A 464 4.18 -23.59 3.23
C ALA A 464 4.05 -22.07 3.04
N GLY A 465 3.05 -21.63 2.28
CA GLY A 465 2.83 -20.23 1.97
C GLY A 465 3.48 -19.72 0.67
N ALA A 466 4.41 -20.47 0.08
CA ALA A 466 5.02 -20.12 -1.21
C ALA A 466 4.22 -20.62 -2.42
N ALA A 467 2.90 -20.79 -2.29
CA ALA A 467 2.08 -21.44 -3.31
C ALA A 467 1.93 -20.62 -4.59
N TYR A 468 1.82 -19.28 -4.49
CA TYR A 468 1.68 -18.40 -5.64
C TYR A 468 2.31 -17.03 -5.36
N PRO A 469 2.88 -16.36 -6.36
CA PRO A 469 3.17 -14.94 -6.26
C PRO A 469 1.85 -14.18 -6.08
N VAL A 470 1.80 -13.30 -5.09
CA VAL A 470 0.63 -12.45 -4.85
C VAL A 470 0.75 -11.22 -5.76
N HIS A 471 -0.18 -11.06 -6.70
CA HIS A 471 -0.28 -9.91 -7.59
C HIS A 471 -1.56 -9.13 -7.33
#